data_7af7bd1ec964daa457959a4e1a72fec3
#
_entry.id   7af7bd1ec964daa457959a4e1a72fec3
#
_cell.length_a   1.000
_cell.length_b   1.000
_cell.length_c   1.000
_cell.angle_alpha   90.00
_cell.angle_beta   90.00
_cell.angle_gamma   90.00
#
_symmetry.space_group_name_H-M   'P 1'
#
loop_
_entity.id
_entity.type
_entity.pdbx_description
1 polymer ?
#
loop_
_entity_poly.entity_id
_entity_poly.type
_entity_poly.pdbx_seq_one_letter_code
_entity_poly.pdbx_strand_id
1 'polypeptide(L)'
;MEHILVVTKLFNRRWWLTTLLVIAGVIVLIRLGEWQLDRRDLKRALNIMMARQWQMEPFNINREPLPADLEMLEYRRIQAAGEYDYAHQVVVKNAIRDGVPGVNLLTPLVLEDGRAVLVARGWIPYEQSAPEFWPQFNEPTAGPIVGLIKESQTLAGAQNPTTPQQEWFRVDIAALQAQMPYKLLPAFIAQLSEPGRSVYDLPMRASEPVPLDETMHVSYAWQWFLFGLILAFGYLQFIVHQERRIQRLQHQAPLPTEPANEETDLSAAPHHV
;
A
#
# COMPACT_ATOMS: atom_id res chain seq x y z
N MET A 1 -17.53 -45.20 9.40
CA MET A 1 -17.54 -45.87 8.08
C MET A 1 -18.06 -44.96 6.95
N GLU A 2 -19.03 -44.06 7.20
CA GLU A 2 -19.56 -43.16 6.14
C GLU A 2 -18.53 -42.14 5.57
N HIS A 3 -17.62 -41.63 6.38
CA HIS A 3 -16.63 -40.65 5.93
C HIS A 3 -15.61 -41.23 4.91
N ILE A 4 -15.25 -42.51 5.00
CA ILE A 4 -14.32 -43.15 4.06
C ILE A 4 -14.98 -43.32 2.69
N LEU A 5 -16.29 -43.58 2.66
CA LEU A 5 -17.07 -43.71 1.42
C LEU A 5 -17.20 -42.38 0.63
N VAL A 6 -17.15 -41.24 1.30
CA VAL A 6 -17.22 -39.93 0.62
C VAL A 6 -15.89 -39.62 -0.07
N VAL A 7 -14.76 -39.89 0.56
CA VAL A 7 -13.41 -39.63 0.01
C VAL A 7 -13.15 -40.44 -1.27
N THR A 8 -13.54 -41.71 -1.29
CA THR A 8 -13.39 -42.56 -2.51
C THR A 8 -14.23 -42.08 -3.67
N LYS A 9 -15.37 -41.42 -3.40
CA LYS A 9 -16.24 -40.87 -4.43
C LYS A 9 -15.66 -39.60 -5.08
N LEU A 10 -14.90 -38.80 -4.36
CA LEU A 10 -14.24 -37.58 -4.85
C LEU A 10 -13.30 -37.86 -6.04
N PHE A 11 -12.62 -39.01 -6.01
CA PHE A 11 -11.65 -39.40 -7.04
C PHE A 11 -12.21 -40.42 -8.03
N ASN A 12 -13.53 -40.58 -8.10
CA ASN A 12 -14.15 -41.41 -9.12
C ASN A 12 -13.97 -40.74 -10.50
N ARG A 13 -13.91 -41.51 -11.62
CA ARG A 13 -13.72 -41.03 -13.01
C ARG A 13 -14.67 -39.89 -13.38
N ARG A 14 -15.80 -39.76 -12.71
CA ARG A 14 -16.79 -38.71 -12.93
C ARG A 14 -16.43 -37.38 -12.30
N TRP A 15 -15.80 -37.38 -11.10
CA TRP A 15 -15.63 -36.19 -10.25
C TRP A 15 -14.17 -35.75 -10.09
N TRP A 16 -13.18 -36.55 -10.52
CA TRP A 16 -11.76 -36.28 -10.29
C TRP A 16 -11.31 -34.90 -10.80
N LEU A 17 -11.78 -34.50 -12.00
CA LEU A 17 -11.40 -33.23 -12.61
C LEU A 17 -11.98 -32.04 -11.85
N THR A 18 -13.27 -32.12 -11.48
CA THR A 18 -13.93 -31.07 -10.66
C THR A 18 -13.33 -31.02 -9.26
N THR A 19 -12.98 -32.15 -8.67
CA THR A 19 -12.27 -32.23 -7.39
C THR A 19 -10.92 -31.54 -7.46
N LEU A 20 -10.14 -31.83 -8.50
CA LEU A 20 -8.84 -31.19 -8.70
C LEU A 20 -8.99 -29.65 -8.86
N LEU A 21 -9.98 -29.22 -9.61
CA LEU A 21 -10.25 -27.79 -9.83
C LEU A 21 -10.68 -27.09 -8.53
N VAL A 22 -11.50 -27.74 -7.71
CA VAL A 22 -11.90 -27.22 -6.39
C VAL A 22 -10.70 -27.16 -5.43
N ILE A 23 -9.87 -28.21 -5.40
CA ILE A 23 -8.65 -28.19 -4.58
C ILE A 23 -7.74 -27.03 -5.01
N ALA A 24 -7.52 -26.87 -6.30
CA ALA A 24 -6.75 -25.74 -6.84
C ALA A 24 -7.35 -24.40 -6.43
N GLY A 25 -8.68 -24.25 -6.53
CA GLY A 25 -9.40 -23.06 -6.10
C GLY A 25 -9.22 -22.76 -4.60
N VAL A 26 -9.33 -23.80 -3.75
CA VAL A 26 -9.13 -23.66 -2.29
C VAL A 26 -7.69 -23.24 -2.00
N ILE A 27 -6.69 -23.82 -2.67
CA ILE A 27 -5.29 -23.44 -2.52
C ILE A 27 -5.09 -21.98 -2.88
N VAL A 28 -5.65 -21.51 -4.00
CA VAL A 28 -5.56 -20.11 -4.42
C VAL A 28 -6.17 -19.18 -3.36
N LEU A 29 -7.34 -19.53 -2.83
CA LEU A 29 -8.01 -18.73 -1.79
C LEU A 29 -7.19 -18.65 -0.50
N ILE A 30 -6.57 -19.77 -0.09
CA ILE A 30 -5.67 -19.79 1.07
C ILE A 30 -4.45 -18.90 0.81
N ARG A 31 -3.82 -18.99 -0.38
CA ARG A 31 -2.68 -18.15 -0.74
C ARG A 31 -3.01 -16.66 -0.77
N LEU A 32 -4.21 -16.30 -1.20
CA LEU A 32 -4.69 -14.91 -1.15
C LEU A 32 -4.88 -14.44 0.31
N GLY A 33 -5.38 -15.30 1.18
CA GLY A 33 -5.48 -15.03 2.61
C GLY A 33 -4.10 -14.80 3.26
N GLU A 34 -3.13 -15.69 3.00
CA GLU A 34 -1.75 -15.57 3.46
C GLU A 34 -1.10 -14.27 2.95
N TRP A 35 -1.25 -13.96 1.67
CA TRP A 35 -0.73 -12.73 1.08
C TRP A 35 -1.28 -11.46 1.77
N GLN A 36 -2.55 -11.46 2.17
CA GLN A 36 -3.12 -10.35 2.93
C GLN A 36 -2.48 -10.23 4.33
N LEU A 37 -2.20 -11.36 4.99
CA LEU A 37 -1.51 -11.35 6.29
C LEU A 37 -0.08 -10.84 6.15
N ASP A 38 0.65 -11.21 5.11
CA ASP A 38 2.00 -10.70 4.83
C ASP A 38 2.00 -9.18 4.64
N ARG A 39 0.98 -8.65 3.93
CA ARG A 39 0.81 -7.20 3.75
C ARG A 39 0.51 -6.47 5.07
N ARG A 40 -0.30 -7.08 5.94
CA ARG A 40 -0.52 -6.55 7.29
C ARG A 40 0.78 -6.51 8.09
N ASP A 41 1.55 -7.62 8.06
CA ASP A 41 2.79 -7.73 8.85
C ASP A 41 3.85 -6.72 8.37
N LEU A 42 3.94 -6.47 7.07
CA LEU A 42 4.79 -5.41 6.53
C LEU A 42 4.38 -4.03 7.05
N LYS A 43 3.08 -3.68 6.99
CA LYS A 43 2.59 -2.39 7.54
C LYS A 43 2.84 -2.28 9.04
N ARG A 44 2.63 -3.37 9.77
CA ARG A 44 2.88 -3.42 11.22
C ARG A 44 4.36 -3.19 11.55
N ALA A 45 5.26 -3.81 10.80
CA ALA A 45 6.70 -3.59 10.96
C ALA A 45 7.08 -2.12 10.72
N LEU A 46 6.53 -1.50 9.65
CA LEU A 46 6.71 -0.08 9.36
C LEU A 46 6.15 0.81 10.46
N ASN A 47 4.96 0.52 10.99
CA ASN A 47 4.36 1.27 12.11
C ASN A 47 5.22 1.19 13.37
N ILE A 48 5.76 0.01 13.69
CA ILE A 48 6.66 -0.18 14.85
C ILE A 48 7.96 0.63 14.64
N MET A 49 8.55 0.57 13.45
CA MET A 49 9.76 1.34 13.11
C MET A 49 9.47 2.84 13.21
N MET A 50 8.38 3.31 12.61
CA MET A 50 7.95 4.70 12.66
C MET A 50 7.77 5.19 14.11
N ALA A 51 7.02 4.44 14.93
CA ALA A 51 6.80 4.79 16.33
C ALA A 51 8.11 4.83 17.12
N ARG A 52 9.02 3.87 16.88
CA ARG A 52 10.33 3.84 17.53
C ARG A 52 11.19 5.05 17.15
N GLN A 53 11.30 5.35 15.85
CA GLN A 53 12.07 6.50 15.36
C GLN A 53 11.49 7.83 15.89
N TRP A 54 10.17 7.94 15.92
CA TRP A 54 9.49 9.13 16.45
C TRP A 54 9.75 9.38 17.94
N GLN A 55 9.89 8.33 18.75
CA GLN A 55 10.16 8.43 20.18
C GLN A 55 11.64 8.70 20.51
N MET A 56 12.55 8.51 19.56
CA MET A 56 13.96 8.82 19.79
C MET A 56 14.19 10.32 19.99
N GLU A 57 15.25 10.67 20.66
CA GLU A 57 15.74 12.06 20.75
C GLU A 57 15.90 12.63 19.34
N PRO A 58 15.51 13.91 19.10
CA PRO A 58 15.74 14.53 17.81
C PRO A 58 17.21 14.50 17.43
N PHE A 59 17.49 14.12 16.18
CA PHE A 59 18.85 14.16 15.62
C PHE A 59 19.24 15.61 15.36
N ASN A 60 20.34 16.08 15.97
CA ASN A 60 20.75 17.47 15.88
C ASN A 60 21.83 17.66 14.80
N ILE A 61 21.45 18.23 13.66
CA ILE A 61 22.37 18.43 12.52
C ILE A 61 23.46 19.48 12.76
N ASN A 62 23.33 20.31 13.78
CA ASN A 62 24.38 21.25 14.16
C ASN A 62 25.53 20.57 14.94
N ARG A 63 25.25 19.42 15.55
CA ARG A 63 26.22 18.68 16.39
C ARG A 63 26.76 17.45 15.70
N GLU A 64 25.94 16.80 14.90
CA GLU A 64 26.25 15.50 14.28
C GLU A 64 26.18 15.63 12.76
N PRO A 65 27.16 15.07 12.02
CA PRO A 65 27.09 15.03 10.57
C PRO A 65 25.95 14.09 10.12
N LEU A 66 25.28 14.44 9.02
CA LEU A 66 24.30 13.54 8.44
C LEU A 66 24.95 12.22 8.04
N PRO A 67 24.31 11.07 8.34
CA PRO A 67 24.77 9.77 7.87
C PRO A 67 24.74 9.71 6.34
N ALA A 68 25.58 8.85 5.75
CA ALA A 68 25.58 8.63 4.30
C ALA A 68 24.26 8.01 3.82
N ASP A 69 23.66 7.18 4.66
CA ASP A 69 22.35 6.58 4.45
C ASP A 69 21.31 7.34 5.28
N LEU A 70 20.48 8.14 4.61
CA LEU A 70 19.44 8.94 5.24
C LEU A 70 18.20 8.12 5.64
N GLU A 71 18.04 6.90 5.11
CA GLU A 71 16.96 5.99 5.52
C GLU A 71 17.04 5.69 7.04
N MET A 72 18.25 5.71 7.61
CA MET A 72 18.45 5.56 9.06
C MET A 72 17.76 6.64 9.90
N LEU A 73 17.47 7.80 9.31
CA LEU A 73 16.79 8.93 9.94
C LEU A 73 15.32 9.05 9.49
N GLU A 74 14.83 8.11 8.70
CA GLU A 74 13.44 8.11 8.27
C GLU A 74 12.51 8.08 9.49
N TYR A 75 11.50 8.95 9.49
CA TYR A 75 10.58 9.19 10.61
C TYR A 75 11.20 9.72 11.92
N ARG A 76 12.52 9.87 12.01
CA ARG A 76 13.15 10.50 13.16
C ARG A 76 13.01 12.02 13.08
N ARG A 77 12.71 12.65 14.22
CA ARG A 77 12.69 14.11 14.30
C ARG A 77 14.11 14.64 14.13
N ILE A 78 14.25 15.69 13.33
CA ILE A 78 15.51 16.40 13.09
C ILE A 78 15.39 17.76 13.75
N GLN A 79 16.44 18.18 14.46
CA GLN A 79 16.58 19.50 15.04
C GLN A 79 17.69 20.26 14.31
N ALA A 80 17.41 21.51 13.93
CA ALA A 80 18.36 22.41 13.30
C ALA A 80 18.23 23.81 13.91
N ALA A 81 19.35 24.46 14.15
CA ALA A 81 19.42 25.87 14.57
C ALA A 81 20.26 26.67 13.57
N GLY A 82 19.81 27.85 13.21
CA GLY A 82 20.45 28.71 12.23
C GLY A 82 19.60 29.92 11.93
N GLU A 83 19.93 30.69 10.92
CA GLU A 83 19.18 31.85 10.45
C GLU A 83 18.58 31.59 9.09
N TYR A 84 17.30 31.94 8.91
CA TYR A 84 16.65 31.83 7.60
C TYR A 84 17.17 32.89 6.63
N ASP A 85 17.62 32.43 5.47
CA ASP A 85 17.95 33.30 4.35
C ASP A 85 16.73 33.46 3.42
N TYR A 86 15.91 34.45 3.71
CA TYR A 86 14.72 34.78 2.92
C TYR A 86 15.05 35.35 1.54
N ALA A 87 16.27 35.88 1.33
CA ALA A 87 16.67 36.39 0.03
C ALA A 87 16.82 35.28 -1.02
N HIS A 88 17.17 34.07 -0.57
CA HIS A 88 17.29 32.87 -1.43
C HIS A 88 16.13 31.88 -1.27
N GLN A 89 15.01 32.34 -0.71
CA GLN A 89 13.79 31.54 -0.64
C GLN A 89 13.23 31.24 -2.03
N VAL A 90 12.72 30.03 -2.20
CA VAL A 90 12.02 29.59 -3.42
C VAL A 90 10.71 28.88 -3.04
N VAL A 91 9.86 28.62 -4.03
CA VAL A 91 8.64 27.83 -3.84
C VAL A 91 8.69 26.53 -4.64
N VAL A 92 8.12 25.47 -4.07
CA VAL A 92 7.92 24.19 -4.75
C VAL A 92 6.43 24.07 -5.11
N LYS A 93 6.17 23.98 -6.41
CA LYS A 93 4.84 23.92 -7.01
C LYS A 93 4.18 22.55 -6.85
N ASN A 94 2.92 22.47 -7.30
CA ASN A 94 2.11 21.26 -7.34
C ASN A 94 1.84 20.64 -5.95
N ALA A 95 1.82 21.46 -4.93
CA ALA A 95 1.39 21.06 -3.60
C ALA A 95 -0.13 21.23 -3.49
N ILE A 96 -0.83 20.11 -3.28
CA ILE A 96 -2.29 20.12 -3.04
C ILE A 96 -2.52 19.76 -1.58
N ARG A 97 -3.32 20.56 -0.87
CA ARG A 97 -3.73 20.29 0.49
C ARG A 97 -5.25 20.45 0.62
N ASP A 98 -5.91 19.42 1.13
CA ASP A 98 -7.37 19.37 1.27
C ASP A 98 -8.13 19.74 -0.02
N GLY A 99 -7.58 19.34 -1.18
CA GLY A 99 -8.13 19.63 -2.50
C GLY A 99 -7.83 21.05 -3.04
N VAL A 100 -7.13 21.88 -2.27
CA VAL A 100 -6.77 23.26 -2.67
C VAL A 100 -5.34 23.24 -3.25
N PRO A 101 -5.13 23.81 -4.46
CA PRO A 101 -3.79 23.95 -5.03
C PRO A 101 -2.99 25.01 -4.28
N GLY A 102 -1.68 24.79 -4.18
CA GLY A 102 -0.77 25.71 -3.52
C GLY A 102 0.69 25.38 -3.80
N VAL A 103 1.57 25.95 -3.02
CA VAL A 103 3.02 25.79 -3.11
C VAL A 103 3.61 25.58 -1.71
N ASN A 104 4.78 24.94 -1.64
CA ASN A 104 5.54 24.87 -0.39
C ASN A 104 6.65 25.91 -0.41
N LEU A 105 6.76 26.71 0.66
CA LEU A 105 7.88 27.62 0.87
C LEU A 105 9.12 26.80 1.23
N LEU A 106 10.18 26.96 0.45
CA LEU A 106 11.48 26.32 0.67
C LEU A 106 12.51 27.40 0.95
N THR A 107 12.95 27.50 2.19
CA THR A 107 13.86 28.56 2.65
C THR A 107 15.14 27.92 3.17
N PRO A 108 16.32 28.40 2.74
CA PRO A 108 17.59 27.99 3.33
C PRO A 108 17.66 28.42 4.81
N LEU A 109 18.11 27.50 5.66
CA LEU A 109 18.50 27.77 7.05
C LEU A 109 20.03 27.69 7.11
N VAL A 110 20.67 28.83 7.27
CA VAL A 110 22.14 28.93 7.36
C VAL A 110 22.58 28.56 8.78
N LEU A 111 23.41 27.54 8.87
CA LEU A 111 23.92 27.03 10.14
C LEU A 111 25.14 27.83 10.60
N GLU A 112 25.53 27.73 11.87
CA GLU A 112 26.67 28.44 12.45
C GLU A 112 28.01 28.14 11.72
N ASP A 113 28.15 26.95 11.10
CA ASP A 113 29.35 26.56 10.36
C ASP A 113 29.39 27.08 8.90
N GLY A 114 28.41 27.89 8.50
CA GLY A 114 28.31 28.49 7.17
C GLY A 114 27.72 27.57 6.10
N ARG A 115 27.40 26.32 6.43
CA ARG A 115 26.57 25.46 5.56
C ARG A 115 25.11 25.82 5.70
N ALA A 116 24.25 25.37 4.79
CA ALA A 116 22.82 25.54 4.94
C ALA A 116 22.06 24.25 4.69
N VAL A 117 20.91 24.12 5.33
CA VAL A 117 19.91 23.10 5.03
C VAL A 117 18.67 23.76 4.47
N LEU A 118 18.10 23.19 3.40
CA LEU A 118 16.83 23.64 2.88
C LEU A 118 15.69 23.21 3.82
N VAL A 119 14.81 24.14 4.14
CA VAL A 119 13.66 23.90 5.01
C VAL A 119 12.38 24.16 4.24
N ALA A 120 11.59 23.11 4.02
CA ALA A 120 10.20 23.22 3.56
C ALA A 120 9.36 23.69 4.75
N ARG A 121 9.20 25.01 4.84
CA ARG A 121 8.54 25.68 5.96
C ARG A 121 7.04 25.45 6.01
N GLY A 122 6.43 25.07 4.91
CA GLY A 122 5.03 24.68 4.84
C GLY A 122 4.34 25.14 3.57
N TRP A 123 3.10 24.72 3.47
CA TRP A 123 2.22 25.01 2.33
C TRP A 123 1.50 26.35 2.48
N ILE A 124 1.39 27.09 1.38
CA ILE A 124 0.58 28.28 1.23
C ILE A 124 -0.33 28.17 -0.01
N PRO A 125 -1.50 28.85 -0.05
CA PRO A 125 -2.37 28.86 -1.21
C PRO A 125 -1.67 29.44 -2.45
N TYR A 126 -2.08 28.97 -3.62
CA TYR A 126 -1.48 29.39 -4.89
C TYR A 126 -1.59 30.91 -5.14
N GLU A 127 -2.68 31.55 -4.68
CA GLU A 127 -2.92 32.99 -4.78
C GLU A 127 -1.86 33.82 -4.05
N GLN A 128 -1.15 33.21 -3.09
CA GLN A 128 -0.09 33.83 -2.30
C GLN A 128 1.31 33.30 -2.67
N SER A 129 1.42 32.62 -3.82
CA SER A 129 2.69 32.04 -4.28
C SER A 129 3.69 33.06 -4.82
N ALA A 130 3.25 34.25 -5.20
CA ALA A 130 4.12 35.28 -5.73
C ALA A 130 5.04 35.88 -4.64
N PRO A 131 6.29 36.25 -4.98
CA PRO A 131 7.30 36.70 -4.02
C PRO A 131 6.90 37.89 -3.15
N GLU A 132 6.02 38.77 -3.64
CA GLU A 132 5.51 39.93 -2.89
C GLU A 132 4.71 39.54 -1.65
N PHE A 133 4.15 38.32 -1.60
CA PHE A 133 3.42 37.84 -0.44
C PHE A 133 4.29 37.08 0.58
N TRP A 134 5.52 36.68 0.24
CA TRP A 134 6.35 35.88 1.11
C TRP A 134 6.74 36.56 2.43
N PRO A 135 7.01 37.85 2.51
CA PRO A 135 7.40 38.51 3.76
C PRO A 135 6.39 38.38 4.91
N GLN A 136 5.09 38.20 4.62
CA GLN A 136 4.08 37.97 5.65
C GLN A 136 4.25 36.63 6.38
N PHE A 137 4.97 35.69 5.76
CA PHE A 137 5.26 34.37 6.31
C PHE A 137 6.65 34.28 6.96
N ASN A 138 7.40 35.39 7.03
CA ASN A 138 8.67 35.41 7.68
C ASN A 138 8.49 35.24 9.19
N GLU A 139 9.29 34.36 9.75
CA GLU A 139 9.27 34.03 11.17
C GLU A 139 10.61 34.44 11.81
N PRO A 140 10.61 35.02 13.01
CA PRO A 140 11.85 35.26 13.71
C PRO A 140 12.52 33.91 14.02
N THR A 141 13.80 33.81 13.76
CA THR A 141 14.58 32.61 14.10
C THR A 141 14.89 32.63 15.60
N ALA A 142 13.91 32.29 16.41
CA ALA A 142 14.00 32.32 17.87
C ALA A 142 14.19 30.90 18.45
N GLY A 143 15.13 30.14 17.92
CA GLY A 143 15.44 28.82 18.44
C GLY A 143 15.53 27.72 17.38
N PRO A 144 15.79 26.49 17.79
CA PRO A 144 15.92 25.38 16.85
C PRO A 144 14.56 24.99 16.26
N ILE A 145 14.55 24.79 14.96
CA ILE A 145 13.39 24.18 14.28
C ILE A 145 13.41 22.68 14.43
N VAL A 146 12.23 22.07 14.39
CA VAL A 146 12.07 20.60 14.37
C VAL A 146 11.32 20.20 13.10
N GLY A 147 11.78 19.13 12.46
CA GLY A 147 11.16 18.63 11.24
C GLY A 147 11.52 17.17 10.97
N LEU A 148 11.11 16.70 9.80
CA LEU A 148 11.48 15.40 9.26
C LEU A 148 12.48 15.58 8.13
N ILE A 149 13.50 14.73 8.10
CA ILE A 149 14.46 14.73 6.99
C ILE A 149 13.81 14.16 5.73
N LYS A 150 14.18 14.74 4.61
CA LYS A 150 13.76 14.31 3.28
C LYS A 150 14.95 14.32 2.34
N GLU A 151 15.00 13.31 1.49
CA GLU A 151 16.04 13.22 0.46
C GLU A 151 15.81 14.17 -0.70
N SER A 152 16.91 14.48 -1.40
CA SER A 152 16.86 15.23 -2.65
C SER A 152 16.03 14.50 -3.71
N GLN A 153 15.14 15.23 -4.35
CA GLN A 153 14.23 14.70 -5.38
C GLN A 153 14.86 14.84 -6.76
N THR A 154 15.91 14.06 -7.02
CA THR A 154 16.61 14.09 -8.31
C THR A 154 15.86 13.27 -9.35
N LEU A 155 15.69 13.80 -10.56
CA LEU A 155 15.10 13.08 -11.68
C LEU A 155 16.18 12.80 -12.73
N ALA A 156 16.39 11.52 -13.05
CA ALA A 156 17.36 11.12 -14.05
C ALA A 156 17.01 11.75 -15.42
N GLY A 157 18.01 12.39 -16.06
CA GLY A 157 17.84 13.04 -17.35
C GLY A 157 17.14 14.41 -17.34
N ALA A 158 16.78 14.92 -16.16
CA ALA A 158 16.27 16.28 -16.06
C ALA A 158 17.39 17.29 -16.33
N GLN A 159 17.11 18.27 -17.20
CA GLN A 159 18.00 19.41 -17.39
C GLN A 159 17.82 20.38 -16.23
N ASN A 160 18.91 20.68 -15.55
CA ASN A 160 18.89 21.70 -14.50
C ASN A 160 18.78 23.10 -15.13
N PRO A 161 18.01 24.01 -14.50
CA PRO A 161 17.93 25.40 -14.97
C PRO A 161 19.33 26.04 -14.98
N THR A 162 19.64 26.75 -16.04
CA THR A 162 20.91 27.49 -16.19
C THR A 162 20.84 28.90 -15.58
N THR A 163 19.65 29.36 -15.23
CA THR A 163 19.40 30.65 -14.59
C THR A 163 18.70 30.46 -13.24
N PRO A 164 18.97 31.32 -12.24
CA PRO A 164 18.27 31.27 -10.96
C PRO A 164 16.77 31.30 -11.14
N GLN A 165 16.05 30.43 -10.46
CA GLN A 165 14.59 30.32 -10.51
C GLN A 165 14.01 30.43 -9.10
N GLN A 166 12.86 31.09 -8.99
CA GLN A 166 12.11 31.18 -7.73
C GLN A 166 11.07 30.06 -7.59
N GLU A 167 10.69 29.41 -8.68
CA GLU A 167 9.67 28.37 -8.72
C GLU A 167 10.25 27.04 -9.20
N TRP A 168 10.07 26.00 -8.39
CA TRP A 168 10.57 24.65 -8.63
C TRP A 168 9.44 23.64 -8.62
N PHE A 169 9.57 22.55 -9.33
CA PHE A 169 8.60 21.45 -9.31
C PHE A 169 8.96 20.35 -8.29
N ARG A 170 10.19 20.36 -7.78
CA ARG A 170 10.73 19.42 -6.83
C ARG A 170 11.92 20.02 -6.09
N VAL A 171 12.27 19.43 -4.96
CA VAL A 171 13.46 19.82 -4.21
C VAL A 171 14.68 19.04 -4.72
N ASP A 172 15.28 19.54 -5.80
CA ASP A 172 16.54 19.01 -6.35
C ASP A 172 17.70 19.83 -5.79
N ILE A 173 18.35 19.30 -4.75
CA ILE A 173 19.38 20.03 -4.00
C ILE A 173 20.60 20.31 -4.86
N ALA A 174 20.99 19.38 -5.75
CA ALA A 174 22.12 19.58 -6.65
C ALA A 174 21.86 20.74 -7.64
N ALA A 175 20.63 20.84 -8.15
CA ALA A 175 20.21 21.94 -9.02
C ALA A 175 20.11 23.26 -8.25
N LEU A 176 19.53 23.24 -7.06
CA LEU A 176 19.38 24.43 -6.19
C LEU A 176 20.73 24.96 -5.71
N GLN A 177 21.73 24.10 -5.52
CA GLN A 177 23.08 24.49 -5.11
C GLN A 177 23.69 25.55 -6.04
N ALA A 178 23.38 25.50 -7.34
CA ALA A 178 23.95 26.43 -8.34
C ALA A 178 23.53 27.90 -8.11
N GLN A 179 22.45 28.15 -7.39
CA GLN A 179 21.95 29.51 -7.09
C GLN A 179 22.15 29.93 -5.63
N MET A 180 22.83 29.10 -4.81
CA MET A 180 23.05 29.39 -3.40
C MET A 180 24.48 29.84 -3.12
N PRO A 181 24.69 30.84 -2.27
CA PRO A 181 26.03 31.35 -1.96
C PRO A 181 26.82 30.50 -0.96
N TYR A 182 26.21 29.47 -0.40
CA TYR A 182 26.77 28.58 0.61
C TYR A 182 26.56 27.12 0.20
N LYS A 183 27.28 26.19 0.87
CA LYS A 183 27.14 24.76 0.61
C LYS A 183 25.86 24.22 1.25
N LEU A 184 24.99 23.62 0.44
CA LEU A 184 23.80 22.95 0.91
C LEU A 184 24.14 21.56 1.46
N LEU A 185 23.43 21.15 2.52
CA LEU A 185 23.39 19.76 2.97
C LEU A 185 22.64 18.90 1.94
N PRO A 186 22.95 17.59 1.82
CA PRO A 186 22.40 16.72 0.78
C PRO A 186 20.95 16.30 1.03
N ALA A 187 20.31 16.85 2.05
CA ALA A 187 18.93 16.61 2.44
C ALA A 187 18.22 17.90 2.77
N PHE A 188 16.89 17.89 2.82
CA PHE A 188 16.09 19.01 3.28
C PHE A 188 15.19 18.60 4.46
N ILE A 189 14.69 19.57 5.20
CA ILE A 189 13.85 19.35 6.37
C ILE A 189 12.42 19.79 6.03
N ALA A 190 11.45 18.89 6.19
CA ALA A 190 10.04 19.24 6.23
C ALA A 190 9.69 19.68 7.66
N GLN A 191 9.51 20.98 7.87
CA GLN A 191 9.30 21.56 9.20
C GLN A 191 7.97 21.10 9.80
N LEU A 192 8.02 20.55 11.00
CA LEU A 192 6.85 20.15 11.76
C LEU A 192 6.16 21.34 12.43
N SER A 193 4.87 21.18 12.71
CA SER A 193 4.10 22.14 13.48
C SER A 193 4.62 22.20 14.93
N GLU A 194 4.74 23.41 15.45
CA GLU A 194 5.13 23.65 16.83
C GLU A 194 3.93 23.41 17.78
N PRO A 195 4.18 23.02 19.03
CA PRO A 195 3.11 22.90 20.01
C PRO A 195 2.32 24.20 20.15
N GLY A 196 1.00 24.13 20.04
CA GLY A 196 0.10 25.28 20.13
C GLY A 196 -0.17 26.02 18.83
N ARG A 197 0.56 25.72 17.72
CA ARG A 197 0.27 26.24 16.42
C ARG A 197 -0.93 25.50 15.79
N SER A 198 -1.87 26.26 15.23
CA SER A 198 -2.99 25.64 14.51
C SER A 198 -2.52 24.94 13.23
N VAL A 199 -3.16 23.83 12.88
CA VAL A 199 -2.90 23.11 11.62
C VAL A 199 -3.28 23.92 10.38
N TYR A 200 -4.08 24.99 10.56
CA TYR A 200 -4.52 25.91 9.50
C TYR A 200 -3.69 27.19 9.43
N ASP A 201 -2.76 27.41 10.37
CA ASP A 201 -1.89 28.58 10.33
C ASP A 201 -0.92 28.49 9.17
N LEU A 202 -0.88 29.56 8.35
CA LEU A 202 0.03 29.63 7.21
C LEU A 202 1.45 30.06 7.65
N PRO A 203 2.48 29.48 7.05
CA PRO A 203 2.46 28.34 6.15
C PRO A 203 2.06 27.05 6.90
N MET A 204 1.16 26.22 6.32
CA MET A 204 0.73 24.96 6.94
C MET A 204 1.88 23.97 6.98
N ARG A 205 2.28 23.59 8.17
CA ARG A 205 3.43 22.71 8.45
C ARG A 205 3.19 21.25 8.07
N ALA A 206 4.26 20.50 7.99
CA ALA A 206 4.17 19.05 7.94
C ALA A 206 3.52 18.53 9.23
N SER A 207 2.73 17.48 9.10
CA SER A 207 2.13 16.76 10.23
C SER A 207 3.01 15.62 10.69
N GLU A 208 2.75 15.14 11.90
CA GLU A 208 3.32 13.90 12.40
C GLU A 208 3.00 12.73 11.46
N PRO A 209 3.90 11.72 11.37
CA PRO A 209 3.62 10.52 10.60
C PRO A 209 2.38 9.79 11.14
N VAL A 210 1.43 9.51 10.27
CA VAL A 210 0.21 8.78 10.63
C VAL A 210 0.45 7.27 10.46
N PRO A 211 0.13 6.45 11.47
CA PRO A 211 0.23 5.01 11.34
C PRO A 211 -0.59 4.46 10.17
N LEU A 212 -0.03 3.50 9.45
CA LEU A 212 -0.70 2.82 8.36
C LEU A 212 -1.82 1.92 8.88
N ASP A 213 -2.98 1.95 8.22
CA ASP A 213 -4.10 1.09 8.59
C ASP A 213 -3.80 -0.39 8.29
N GLU A 214 -3.82 -1.22 9.34
CA GLU A 214 -3.60 -2.67 9.29
C GLU A 214 -4.92 -3.46 9.20
N THR A 215 -6.04 -2.86 9.60
CA THR A 215 -7.32 -3.55 9.84
C THR A 215 -7.95 -4.10 8.58
N MET A 216 -7.87 -3.38 7.47
CA MET A 216 -8.43 -3.81 6.19
C MET A 216 -7.84 -5.15 5.72
N HIS A 217 -6.53 -5.35 5.86
CA HIS A 217 -5.88 -6.57 5.42
C HIS A 217 -6.31 -7.81 6.22
N VAL A 218 -6.55 -7.65 7.53
CA VAL A 218 -7.08 -8.72 8.39
C VAL A 218 -8.48 -9.13 7.95
N SER A 219 -9.35 -8.17 7.68
CA SER A 219 -10.72 -8.43 7.22
C SER A 219 -10.75 -9.18 5.89
N TYR A 220 -9.90 -8.76 4.93
CA TYR A 220 -9.79 -9.44 3.65
C TYR A 220 -9.18 -10.85 3.78
N ALA A 221 -8.21 -11.07 4.66
CA ALA A 221 -7.65 -12.40 4.89
C ALA A 221 -8.74 -13.38 5.38
N TRP A 222 -9.56 -12.95 6.35
CA TRP A 222 -10.69 -13.75 6.82
C TRP A 222 -11.72 -14.06 5.73
N GLN A 223 -12.01 -13.10 4.84
CA GLN A 223 -12.90 -13.34 3.70
C GLN A 223 -12.36 -14.44 2.77
N TRP A 224 -11.08 -14.41 2.45
CA TRP A 224 -10.47 -15.42 1.58
C TRP A 224 -10.52 -16.81 2.20
N PHE A 225 -10.20 -16.94 3.50
CA PHE A 225 -10.29 -18.22 4.21
C PHE A 225 -11.73 -18.72 4.29
N LEU A 226 -12.67 -17.82 4.55
CA LEU A 226 -14.09 -18.17 4.57
C LEU A 226 -14.59 -18.65 3.20
N PHE A 227 -14.19 -17.98 2.12
CA PHE A 227 -14.55 -18.44 0.76
C PHE A 227 -13.94 -19.81 0.44
N GLY A 228 -12.71 -20.07 0.86
CA GLY A 228 -12.09 -21.39 0.75
C GLY A 228 -12.89 -22.46 1.49
N LEU A 229 -13.32 -22.16 2.69
CA LEU A 229 -14.12 -23.07 3.52
C LEU A 229 -15.52 -23.32 2.91
N ILE A 230 -16.19 -22.26 2.43
CA ILE A 230 -17.49 -22.36 1.75
C ILE A 230 -17.36 -23.19 0.47
N LEU A 231 -16.30 -22.97 -0.33
CA LEU A 231 -16.06 -23.72 -1.55
C LEU A 231 -15.84 -25.20 -1.25
N ALA A 232 -14.98 -25.52 -0.28
CA ALA A 232 -14.69 -26.90 0.10
C ALA A 232 -15.92 -27.62 0.65
N PHE A 233 -16.63 -26.99 1.61
CA PHE A 233 -17.81 -27.58 2.23
C PHE A 233 -18.98 -27.68 1.25
N GLY A 234 -19.23 -26.62 0.46
CA GLY A 234 -20.27 -26.62 -0.56
C GLY A 234 -20.06 -27.70 -1.62
N TYR A 235 -18.81 -27.91 -2.04
CA TYR A 235 -18.47 -28.98 -2.97
C TYR A 235 -18.72 -30.38 -2.39
N LEU A 236 -18.32 -30.62 -1.13
CA LEU A 236 -18.60 -31.86 -0.45
C LEU A 236 -20.11 -32.16 -0.37
N GLN A 237 -20.89 -31.17 0.01
CA GLN A 237 -22.35 -31.28 0.08
C GLN A 237 -22.97 -31.54 -1.30
N PHE A 238 -22.45 -30.86 -2.33
CA PHE A 238 -22.90 -31.04 -3.71
C PHE A 238 -22.68 -32.50 -4.17
N ILE A 239 -21.48 -33.06 -3.95
CA ILE A 239 -21.20 -34.46 -4.34
C ILE A 239 -22.10 -35.43 -3.59
N VAL A 240 -22.25 -35.27 -2.27
CA VAL A 240 -23.13 -36.16 -1.50
C VAL A 240 -24.56 -36.12 -2.00
N HIS A 241 -25.07 -34.94 -2.32
CA HIS A 241 -26.41 -34.77 -2.86
C HIS A 241 -26.59 -35.41 -4.25
N GLN A 242 -25.64 -35.23 -5.15
CA GLN A 242 -25.68 -35.78 -6.49
C GLN A 242 -25.58 -37.32 -6.47
N GLU A 243 -24.72 -37.90 -5.65
CA GLU A 243 -24.59 -39.35 -5.52
C GLU A 243 -25.90 -39.99 -4.97
N ARG A 244 -26.50 -39.36 -3.99
CA ARG A 244 -27.82 -39.82 -3.45
C ARG A 244 -28.92 -39.75 -4.53
N ARG A 245 -28.93 -38.73 -5.37
CA ARG A 245 -29.86 -38.57 -6.49
C ARG A 245 -29.67 -39.68 -7.52
N ILE A 246 -28.43 -39.98 -7.92
CA ILE A 246 -28.12 -41.04 -8.88
C ILE A 246 -28.56 -42.42 -8.36
N GLN A 247 -28.27 -42.71 -7.11
CA GLN A 247 -28.69 -43.99 -6.47
C GLN A 247 -30.22 -44.15 -6.48
N ARG A 248 -30.97 -43.08 -6.19
CA ARG A 248 -32.46 -43.11 -6.24
C ARG A 248 -32.97 -43.40 -7.66
N LEU A 249 -32.36 -42.78 -8.70
CA LEU A 249 -32.75 -42.99 -10.08
C LEU A 249 -32.44 -44.42 -10.55
N GLN A 250 -31.31 -45.00 -10.12
CA GLN A 250 -30.95 -46.39 -10.43
C GLN A 250 -31.91 -47.41 -9.80
N HIS A 251 -32.44 -47.13 -8.58
CA HIS A 251 -33.41 -48.01 -7.93
C HIS A 251 -34.83 -47.89 -8.50
N GLN A 252 -35.11 -46.81 -9.24
CA GLN A 252 -36.41 -46.59 -9.90
C GLN A 252 -36.46 -47.05 -11.37
N ALA A 253 -35.29 -47.50 -11.91
CA ALA A 253 -35.28 -48.04 -13.27
C ALA A 253 -36.05 -49.36 -13.30
N PRO A 254 -37.02 -49.55 -14.21
CA PRO A 254 -37.72 -50.82 -14.33
C PRO A 254 -36.74 -51.93 -14.75
N LEU A 255 -36.98 -53.15 -14.14
CA LEU A 255 -36.26 -54.36 -14.51
C LEU A 255 -36.35 -54.54 -16.04
N PRO A 256 -35.28 -55.01 -16.72
CA PRO A 256 -35.36 -55.36 -18.12
C PRO A 256 -36.47 -56.39 -18.30
N THR A 257 -37.44 -56.08 -19.11
CA THR A 257 -38.47 -57.05 -19.55
C THR A 257 -37.73 -58.19 -20.25
N GLU A 258 -37.86 -59.35 -19.68
CA GLU A 258 -37.37 -60.61 -20.26
C GLU A 258 -37.94 -60.75 -21.69
N PRO A 259 -37.18 -61.10 -22.74
CA PRO A 259 -37.72 -61.25 -24.06
C PRO A 259 -38.73 -62.39 -24.05
N ALA A 260 -39.98 -62.12 -24.46
CA ALA A 260 -40.98 -63.13 -24.63
C ALA A 260 -40.46 -64.20 -25.55
N ASN A 261 -40.35 -65.45 -25.02
CA ASN A 261 -40.11 -66.64 -25.82
C ASN A 261 -41.23 -66.80 -26.82
N GLU A 262 -40.98 -66.54 -28.08
CA GLU A 262 -41.81 -67.04 -29.18
C GLU A 262 -41.79 -68.55 -29.18
N GLU A 263 -42.80 -69.18 -28.53
CA GLU A 263 -43.12 -70.54 -28.79
C GLU A 263 -43.50 -70.73 -30.23
N THR A 264 -42.59 -71.33 -31.01
CA THR A 264 -42.84 -71.78 -32.36
C THR A 264 -43.81 -72.91 -32.29
N ASP A 265 -45.09 -72.68 -32.58
CA ASP A 265 -46.13 -73.66 -32.79
C ASP A 265 -45.91 -74.37 -34.12
N LEU A 266 -45.29 -75.56 -34.06
CA LEU A 266 -45.14 -76.50 -35.16
C LEU A 266 -46.23 -77.59 -35.01
N SER A 267 -47.45 -77.24 -35.40
CA SER A 267 -48.49 -78.22 -35.56
C SER A 267 -49.42 -77.82 -36.75
N ALA A 268 -49.20 -78.36 -37.88
CA ALA A 268 -50.25 -78.75 -38.83
C ALA A 268 -49.67 -79.34 -40.14
N ALA A 269 -49.58 -80.63 -40.18
CA ALA A 269 -49.55 -81.34 -41.42
C ALA A 269 -51.03 -81.62 -41.88
N PRO A 270 -51.37 -81.47 -43.14
CA PRO A 270 -52.53 -82.15 -43.66
C PRO A 270 -52.11 -83.33 -44.53
N HIS A 271 -52.74 -84.46 -44.25
CA HIS A 271 -52.88 -85.55 -45.12
C HIS A 271 -53.75 -85.26 -46.35
N HIS A 272 -53.52 -86.01 -47.40
CA HIS A 272 -54.33 -86.47 -48.51
C HIS A 272 -53.72 -86.18 -49.92
N VAL A 273 -53.57 -87.10 -50.62
CA VAL A 273 -53.96 -88.32 -51.42
C VAL A 273 -53.01 -88.40 -52.62
#